data_92e09805d5910d3e412d6f9baa055366
#
_entry.id   92e09805d5910d3e412d6f9baa055366
#
_cell.length_a   1.000
_cell.length_b   1.000
_cell.length_c   1.000
_cell.angle_alpha   90.00
_cell.angle_beta   90.00
_cell.angle_gamma   90.00
#
_symmetry.space_group_name_H-M   'P 1'
#
loop_
_entity.id
_entity.type
_entity.pdbx_description
1 polymer ?
#
loop_
_entity_poly.entity_id
_entity_poly.type
_entity_poly.pdbx_seq_one_letter_code
_entity_poly.pdbx_strand_id
1 'polypeptide(L)'
;MIIIKSDPEIDIMRQAGRITAGARTIARQMVAPGVTTRQINREVHKFITKSGATPCFMTDGGFPTAACISVNDEIIHGIPGDRVLHEGDIVSVDVGARYRGFNGDCAGTFPCGQCSDEALRLIRITRQSFFEGIRFARVGYRISDIGHAIQDYAESYGYSLVREYVGHGVGAGLHEAPEIPNYGKPGHGPRLQKNMTIA
;
A
#
# COMPACT_ATOMS: atom_id res chain seq x y z
N MET A 1 17.42 -5.64 12.13
CA MET A 1 18.34 -4.50 11.83
C MET A 1 17.74 -3.72 10.67
N ILE A 2 17.78 -2.38 10.69
CA ILE A 2 17.32 -1.55 9.57
C ILE A 2 18.38 -1.56 8.48
N ILE A 3 17.98 -1.84 7.24
CA ILE A 3 18.89 -1.93 6.09
C ILE A 3 18.83 -0.60 5.33
N ILE A 4 19.95 0.11 5.25
CA ILE A 4 20.08 1.32 4.44
C ILE A 4 20.60 0.93 3.06
N LYS A 5 19.88 1.31 2.03
CA LYS A 5 20.18 0.95 0.64
C LYS A 5 21.25 1.86 0.05
N SER A 6 22.08 1.32 -0.82
CA SER A 6 22.99 2.11 -1.66
C SER A 6 22.22 2.93 -2.71
N ASP A 7 22.83 3.97 -3.26
CA ASP A 7 22.18 4.78 -4.31
C ASP A 7 21.78 3.93 -5.55
N PRO A 8 22.59 2.97 -6.06
CA PRO A 8 22.17 2.06 -7.12
C PRO A 8 20.95 1.18 -6.77
N GLU A 9 20.86 0.70 -5.51
CA GLU A 9 19.70 -0.07 -5.06
C GLU A 9 18.44 0.78 -5.02
N ILE A 10 18.55 2.04 -4.58
CA ILE A 10 17.44 3.01 -4.63
C ILE A 10 16.93 3.21 -6.06
N ASP A 11 17.82 3.26 -7.06
CA ASP A 11 17.41 3.41 -8.45
C ASP A 11 16.64 2.19 -8.96
N ILE A 12 17.03 0.99 -8.54
CA ILE A 12 16.27 -0.24 -8.83
C ILE A 12 14.90 -0.19 -8.13
N MET A 13 14.86 0.21 -6.86
CA MET A 13 13.61 0.33 -6.09
C MET A 13 12.66 1.38 -6.67
N ARG A 14 13.19 2.47 -7.24
CA ARG A 14 12.36 3.44 -7.98
C ARG A 14 11.66 2.80 -9.19
N GLN A 15 12.32 1.88 -9.88
CA GLN A 15 11.68 1.16 -10.98
C GLN A 15 10.64 0.16 -10.46
N ALA A 16 10.96 -0.59 -9.40
CA ALA A 16 9.99 -1.47 -8.73
C ALA A 16 8.74 -0.69 -8.31
N GLY A 17 8.91 0.46 -7.64
CA GLY A 17 7.82 1.33 -7.22
C GLY A 17 6.98 1.87 -8.40
N ARG A 18 7.61 2.22 -9.53
CA ARG A 18 6.87 2.64 -10.74
C ARG A 18 6.03 1.51 -11.32
N ILE A 19 6.56 0.29 -11.35
CA ILE A 19 5.83 -0.89 -11.81
C ILE A 19 4.65 -1.17 -10.87
N THR A 20 4.87 -1.13 -9.58
CA THR A 20 3.83 -1.33 -8.57
C THR A 20 2.73 -0.27 -8.69
N ALA A 21 3.09 1.01 -8.80
CA ALA A 21 2.12 2.09 -9.00
C ALA A 21 1.34 1.96 -10.32
N GLY A 22 1.99 1.47 -11.38
CA GLY A 22 1.35 1.15 -12.66
C GLY A 22 0.32 0.02 -12.50
N ALA A 23 0.68 -1.06 -11.81
CA ALA A 23 -0.20 -2.18 -11.52
C ALA A 23 -1.44 -1.75 -10.71
N ARG A 24 -1.25 -0.90 -9.68
CA ARG A 24 -2.35 -0.31 -8.93
C ARG A 24 -3.25 0.57 -9.82
N THR A 25 -2.67 1.28 -10.78
CA THR A 25 -3.45 2.10 -11.74
C THR A 25 -4.31 1.22 -12.64
N ILE A 26 -3.78 0.10 -13.14
CA ILE A 26 -4.56 -0.90 -13.90
C ILE A 26 -5.72 -1.43 -13.05
N ALA A 27 -5.46 -1.82 -11.80
CA ALA A 27 -6.51 -2.27 -10.90
C ALA A 27 -7.61 -1.21 -10.73
N ARG A 28 -7.22 0.05 -10.46
CA ARG A 28 -8.18 1.17 -10.35
C ARG A 28 -9.08 1.31 -11.58
N GLN A 29 -8.51 1.18 -12.77
CA GLN A 29 -9.27 1.33 -14.03
C GLN A 29 -10.28 0.21 -14.25
N MET A 30 -10.07 -0.94 -13.60
CA MET A 30 -10.94 -2.09 -13.71
C MET A 30 -12.03 -2.16 -12.62
N VAL A 31 -11.92 -1.36 -11.55
CA VAL A 31 -12.93 -1.33 -10.49
C VAL A 31 -14.23 -0.75 -11.07
N ALA A 32 -15.17 -1.64 -11.35
CA ALA A 32 -16.50 -1.30 -11.88
C ALA A 32 -17.51 -2.40 -11.50
N PRO A 33 -18.79 -2.07 -11.40
CA PRO A 33 -19.85 -3.06 -11.18
C PRO A 33 -19.82 -4.16 -12.24
N GLY A 34 -19.99 -5.41 -11.83
CA GLY A 34 -19.97 -6.59 -12.70
C GLY A 34 -18.58 -7.20 -12.94
N VAL A 35 -17.50 -6.53 -12.55
CA VAL A 35 -16.13 -7.08 -12.64
C VAL A 35 -15.87 -7.96 -11.42
N THR A 36 -15.18 -9.10 -11.62
CA THR A 36 -14.75 -9.94 -10.51
C THR A 36 -13.36 -9.53 -9.99
N THR A 37 -13.10 -9.77 -8.70
CA THR A 37 -11.77 -9.53 -8.13
C THR A 37 -10.68 -10.38 -8.80
N ARG A 38 -11.03 -11.59 -9.29
CA ARG A 38 -10.17 -12.44 -10.12
C ARG A 38 -9.75 -11.77 -11.44
N GLN A 39 -10.67 -11.08 -12.11
CA GLN A 39 -10.38 -10.37 -13.35
C GLN A 39 -9.36 -9.25 -13.13
N ILE A 40 -9.54 -8.47 -12.05
CA ILE A 40 -8.59 -7.42 -11.67
C ILE A 40 -7.22 -8.02 -11.39
N ASN A 41 -7.14 -9.05 -10.55
CA ASN A 41 -5.88 -9.73 -10.24
C ASN A 41 -5.15 -10.25 -11.48
N ARG A 42 -5.89 -10.81 -12.45
CA ARG A 42 -5.30 -11.30 -13.71
C ARG A 42 -4.61 -10.19 -14.49
N GLU A 43 -5.22 -9.03 -14.62
CA GLU A 43 -4.62 -7.93 -15.39
C GLU A 43 -3.47 -7.27 -14.61
N VAL A 44 -3.54 -7.20 -13.29
CA VAL A 44 -2.43 -6.80 -12.41
C VAL A 44 -1.23 -7.73 -12.62
N HIS A 45 -1.44 -9.04 -12.53
CA HIS A 45 -0.39 -10.05 -12.77
C HIS A 45 0.25 -9.87 -14.15
N LYS A 46 -0.58 -9.77 -15.19
CA LYS A 46 -0.14 -9.59 -16.57
C LYS A 46 0.67 -8.30 -16.77
N PHE A 47 0.26 -7.19 -16.13
CA PHE A 47 1.00 -5.94 -16.19
C PHE A 47 2.37 -6.06 -15.54
N ILE A 48 2.46 -6.61 -14.32
CA ILE A 48 3.71 -6.80 -13.59
C ILE A 48 4.68 -7.65 -14.39
N THR A 49 4.22 -8.80 -14.90
CA THR A 49 5.07 -9.73 -15.68
C THR A 49 5.53 -9.13 -17.00
N LYS A 50 4.67 -8.40 -17.71
CA LYS A 50 5.05 -7.69 -18.95
C LYS A 50 6.06 -6.56 -18.71
N SER A 51 6.09 -6.01 -17.49
CA SER A 51 7.06 -4.99 -17.08
C SER A 51 8.42 -5.57 -16.69
N GLY A 52 8.62 -6.89 -16.85
CA GLY A 52 9.87 -7.57 -16.49
C GLY A 52 10.07 -7.74 -14.99
N ALA A 53 8.98 -7.69 -14.21
CA ALA A 53 8.96 -7.89 -12.76
C ALA A 53 8.17 -9.16 -12.39
N THR A 54 8.24 -9.57 -11.13
CA THR A 54 7.43 -10.66 -10.56
C THR A 54 6.49 -10.13 -9.48
N PRO A 55 5.25 -10.65 -9.37
CA PRO A 55 4.36 -10.31 -8.27
C PRO A 55 4.95 -10.81 -6.93
N CYS A 56 5.47 -9.91 -6.10
CA CYS A 56 6.20 -10.32 -4.90
C CYS A 56 5.32 -10.94 -3.82
N PHE A 57 4.04 -10.68 -3.80
CA PHE A 57 3.11 -11.34 -2.87
C PHE A 57 3.05 -12.86 -3.11
N MET A 58 3.16 -13.30 -4.37
CA MET A 58 3.18 -14.72 -4.71
C MET A 58 4.53 -15.39 -4.39
N THR A 59 5.63 -14.68 -4.47
CA THR A 59 6.97 -15.24 -4.29
C THR A 59 7.47 -15.09 -2.85
N ASP A 60 7.38 -13.88 -2.30
CA ASP A 60 7.95 -13.52 -1.01
C ASP A 60 6.90 -13.49 0.11
N GLY A 61 5.65 -13.16 -0.23
CA GLY A 61 4.54 -13.03 0.73
C GLY A 61 3.76 -14.32 0.97
N GLY A 62 3.95 -15.35 0.14
CA GLY A 62 3.22 -16.64 0.27
C GLY A 62 1.72 -16.56 -0.08
N PHE A 63 1.27 -15.48 -0.73
CA PHE A 63 -0.11 -15.35 -1.21
C PHE A 63 -0.30 -16.08 -2.54
N PRO A 64 -1.51 -16.62 -2.78
CA PRO A 64 -1.80 -17.33 -4.04
C PRO A 64 -2.02 -16.38 -5.23
N THR A 65 -2.01 -15.07 -5.02
CA THR A 65 -2.43 -14.05 -5.99
C THR A 65 -1.44 -12.88 -6.08
N ALA A 66 -1.45 -12.18 -7.22
CA ALA A 66 -0.54 -11.06 -7.49
C ALA A 66 -0.91 -9.77 -6.73
N ALA A 67 -2.16 -9.68 -6.30
CA ALA A 67 -2.68 -8.57 -5.51
C ALA A 67 -3.55 -9.12 -4.38
N CYS A 68 -3.67 -8.37 -3.29
CA CYS A 68 -4.75 -8.51 -2.32
C CYS A 68 -5.86 -7.52 -2.70
N ILE A 69 -7.11 -7.99 -2.74
CA ILE A 69 -8.27 -7.15 -3.10
C ILE A 69 -9.32 -7.34 -2.03
N SER A 70 -9.44 -6.36 -1.16
CA SER A 70 -10.34 -6.35 -0.02
C SER A 70 -11.54 -5.45 -0.31
N VAL A 71 -12.74 -5.95 -0.10
CA VAL A 71 -13.98 -5.25 -0.48
C VAL A 71 -14.80 -4.95 0.77
N ASN A 72 -15.17 -3.69 0.95
CA ASN A 72 -15.99 -3.18 2.05
C ASN A 72 -15.34 -3.45 3.43
N ASP A 73 -15.90 -4.34 4.23
CA ASP A 73 -15.47 -4.63 5.60
C ASP A 73 -14.19 -5.48 5.70
N GLU A 74 -13.68 -5.97 4.58
CA GLU A 74 -12.38 -6.64 4.55
C GLU A 74 -11.27 -5.61 4.73
N ILE A 75 -10.55 -5.68 5.86
CA ILE A 75 -9.52 -4.67 6.20
C ILE A 75 -8.34 -4.79 5.25
N ILE A 76 -7.72 -5.98 5.17
CA ILE A 76 -6.58 -6.30 4.29
C ILE A 76 -6.61 -7.77 3.87
N HIS A 77 -5.70 -8.14 2.97
CA HIS A 77 -5.40 -9.52 2.57
C HIS A 77 -6.56 -10.27 1.92
N GLY A 78 -7.56 -9.55 1.38
CA GLY A 78 -8.63 -10.19 0.60
C GLY A 78 -8.06 -10.96 -0.59
N ILE A 79 -8.41 -12.26 -0.69
CA ILE A 79 -7.92 -13.12 -1.78
C ILE A 79 -8.84 -12.97 -3.00
N PRO A 80 -8.32 -12.49 -4.15
CA PRO A 80 -9.09 -12.38 -5.39
C PRO A 80 -9.72 -13.71 -5.83
N GLY A 81 -11.02 -13.67 -6.10
CA GLY A 81 -11.84 -14.81 -6.48
C GLY A 81 -13.00 -14.42 -7.38
N ASP A 82 -14.05 -15.22 -7.35
CA ASP A 82 -15.25 -15.03 -8.17
C ASP A 82 -16.22 -13.98 -7.59
N ARG A 83 -15.83 -13.27 -6.54
CA ARG A 83 -16.60 -12.16 -5.99
C ARG A 83 -16.79 -11.09 -7.06
N VAL A 84 -18.02 -10.83 -7.41
CA VAL A 84 -18.43 -9.77 -8.33
C VAL A 84 -18.54 -8.45 -7.57
N LEU A 85 -17.98 -7.38 -8.10
CA LEU A 85 -18.12 -6.05 -7.55
C LEU A 85 -19.50 -5.46 -7.89
N HIS A 86 -20.07 -4.73 -6.95
CA HIS A 86 -21.39 -4.09 -7.08
C HIS A 86 -21.28 -2.58 -6.95
N GLU A 87 -22.30 -1.91 -7.41
CA GLU A 87 -22.48 -0.48 -7.20
C GLU A 87 -22.42 -0.16 -5.70
N GLY A 88 -21.60 0.83 -5.33
CA GLY A 88 -21.44 1.26 -3.94
C GLY A 88 -20.33 0.56 -3.17
N ASP A 89 -19.71 -0.51 -3.70
CA ASP A 89 -18.54 -1.14 -3.06
C ASP A 89 -17.36 -0.18 -2.98
N ILE A 90 -16.60 -0.26 -1.90
CA ILE A 90 -15.25 0.29 -1.80
C ILE A 90 -14.23 -0.84 -1.90
N VAL A 91 -13.24 -0.67 -2.76
CA VAL A 91 -12.31 -1.75 -3.12
C VAL A 91 -10.88 -1.32 -2.81
N SER A 92 -10.29 -1.92 -1.79
CA SER A 92 -8.88 -1.73 -1.44
C SER A 92 -8.03 -2.72 -2.21
N VAL A 93 -7.13 -2.21 -3.02
CA VAL A 93 -6.20 -3.02 -3.81
C VAL A 93 -4.79 -2.76 -3.32
N ASP A 94 -4.14 -3.83 -2.90
CA ASP A 94 -2.76 -3.86 -2.46
C ASP A 94 -1.93 -4.68 -3.43
N VAL A 95 -0.81 -4.14 -3.90
CA VAL A 95 0.04 -4.71 -4.95
C VAL A 95 1.51 -4.57 -4.62
N GLY A 96 2.24 -5.64 -4.87
CA GLY A 96 3.68 -5.65 -4.77
C GLY A 96 4.35 -6.20 -6.04
N ALA A 97 5.46 -5.57 -6.43
CA ALA A 97 6.26 -6.02 -7.58
C ALA A 97 7.74 -6.08 -7.24
N ARG A 98 8.37 -7.21 -7.55
CA ARG A 98 9.82 -7.41 -7.41
C ARG A 98 10.51 -7.20 -8.74
N TYR A 99 11.43 -6.26 -8.78
CA TYR A 99 12.23 -5.94 -9.96
C TYR A 99 13.71 -5.98 -9.63
N ARG A 100 14.49 -6.80 -10.34
CA ARG A 100 15.95 -6.97 -10.13
C ARG A 100 16.33 -7.19 -8.65
N GLY A 101 15.55 -8.02 -7.94
CA GLY A 101 15.82 -8.39 -6.56
C GLY A 101 15.29 -7.45 -5.49
N PHE A 102 14.62 -6.34 -5.84
CA PHE A 102 14.04 -5.38 -4.90
C PHE A 102 12.54 -5.24 -5.08
N ASN A 103 11.84 -5.04 -3.98
CA ASN A 103 10.39 -4.94 -3.93
C ASN A 103 9.92 -3.48 -3.95
N GLY A 104 8.81 -3.25 -4.61
CA GLY A 104 7.97 -2.09 -4.45
C GLY A 104 6.61 -2.55 -3.93
N ASP A 105 5.98 -1.74 -3.09
CA ASP A 105 4.74 -2.05 -2.41
C ASP A 105 3.85 -0.82 -2.35
N CYS A 106 2.57 -0.95 -2.68
CA CYS A 106 1.61 0.14 -2.52
C CYS A 106 0.16 -0.33 -2.55
N ALA A 107 -0.68 0.35 -1.77
CA ALA A 107 -2.11 0.12 -1.75
C ALA A 107 -2.92 1.37 -2.16
N GLY A 108 -4.20 1.18 -2.40
CA GLY A 108 -5.16 2.25 -2.59
C GLY A 108 -6.59 1.73 -2.63
N THR A 109 -7.52 2.54 -2.12
CA THR A 109 -8.95 2.22 -2.11
C THR A 109 -9.69 3.02 -3.18
N PHE A 110 -10.55 2.35 -3.92
CA PHE A 110 -11.27 2.90 -5.06
C PHE A 110 -12.77 2.66 -4.93
N PRO A 111 -13.62 3.65 -5.25
CA PRO A 111 -15.05 3.45 -5.30
C PRO A 111 -15.45 2.64 -6.54
N CYS A 112 -16.40 1.74 -6.38
CA CYS A 112 -17.02 0.98 -7.46
C CYS A 112 -18.37 1.61 -7.80
N GLY A 113 -18.44 2.32 -8.92
CA GLY A 113 -19.63 3.08 -9.32
C GLY A 113 -19.95 4.24 -8.35
N GLN A 114 -21.22 4.44 -8.06
CA GLN A 114 -21.69 5.47 -7.13
C GLN A 114 -21.68 4.93 -5.69
N CYS A 115 -20.78 5.45 -4.88
CA CYS A 115 -20.67 5.12 -3.45
C CYS A 115 -21.35 6.21 -2.60
N SER A 116 -21.68 5.87 -1.36
CA SER A 116 -22.21 6.83 -0.40
C SER A 116 -21.21 7.95 -0.08
N ASP A 117 -21.72 9.11 0.32
CA ASP A 117 -20.86 10.23 0.76
C ASP A 117 -19.98 9.85 1.94
N GLU A 118 -20.44 8.97 2.81
CA GLU A 118 -19.67 8.44 3.95
C GLU A 118 -18.47 7.61 3.46
N ALA A 119 -18.68 6.68 2.53
CA ALA A 119 -17.62 5.85 1.93
C ALA A 119 -16.60 6.73 1.19
N LEU A 120 -17.05 7.68 0.38
CA LEU A 120 -16.17 8.62 -0.32
C LEU A 120 -15.41 9.53 0.66
N ARG A 121 -16.03 9.93 1.76
CA ARG A 121 -15.38 10.70 2.83
C ARG A 121 -14.29 9.86 3.51
N LEU A 122 -14.55 8.60 3.85
CA LEU A 122 -13.56 7.68 4.42
C LEU A 122 -12.34 7.54 3.51
N ILE A 123 -12.55 7.24 2.23
CA ILE A 123 -11.47 7.12 1.23
C ILE A 123 -10.64 8.42 1.17
N ARG A 124 -11.29 9.57 1.11
CA ARG A 124 -10.63 10.87 1.01
C ARG A 124 -9.79 11.17 2.26
N ILE A 125 -10.35 10.98 3.45
CA ILE A 125 -9.66 11.27 4.72
C ILE A 125 -8.49 10.32 4.92
N THR A 126 -8.68 9.01 4.68
CA THR A 126 -7.60 8.02 4.77
C THR A 126 -6.47 8.35 3.78
N ARG A 127 -6.80 8.69 2.54
CA ARG A 127 -5.80 9.10 1.56
C ARG A 127 -5.04 10.36 2.01
N GLN A 128 -5.73 11.36 2.55
CA GLN A 128 -5.09 12.60 2.99
C GLN A 128 -4.22 12.37 4.23
N SER A 129 -4.64 11.52 5.17
CA SER A 129 -3.81 11.21 6.35
C SER A 129 -2.45 10.64 5.97
N PHE A 130 -2.38 9.80 4.90
CA PHE A 130 -1.10 9.37 4.34
C PHE A 130 -0.22 10.54 3.89
N PHE A 131 -0.80 11.53 3.21
CA PHE A 131 -0.02 12.70 2.76
C PHE A 131 0.42 13.60 3.91
N GLU A 132 -0.34 13.66 4.99
CA GLU A 132 0.10 14.36 6.21
C GLU A 132 1.29 13.62 6.85
N GLY A 133 1.24 12.30 6.94
CA GLY A 133 2.34 11.49 7.47
C GLY A 133 3.61 11.59 6.62
N ILE A 134 3.51 11.50 5.30
CA ILE A 134 4.67 11.49 4.39
C ILE A 134 5.46 12.82 4.44
N ARG A 135 4.87 13.91 4.90
CA ARG A 135 5.58 15.18 5.15
C ARG A 135 6.72 15.04 6.14
N PHE A 136 6.62 14.05 7.03
CA PHE A 136 7.63 13.71 8.03
C PHE A 136 8.59 12.60 7.58
N ALA A 137 8.36 11.97 6.42
CA ALA A 137 9.22 10.93 5.86
C ALA A 137 10.52 11.50 5.26
N ARG A 138 11.33 12.18 6.10
CA ARG A 138 12.58 12.84 5.69
C ARG A 138 13.61 12.82 6.83
N VAL A 139 14.87 12.97 6.46
CA VAL A 139 15.99 13.03 7.43
C VAL A 139 15.72 14.08 8.52
N GLY A 140 16.03 13.73 9.76
CA GLY A 140 15.83 14.57 10.94
C GLY A 140 14.61 14.19 11.77
N TYR A 141 13.59 13.59 11.17
CA TYR A 141 12.42 13.08 11.85
C TYR A 141 12.60 11.62 12.31
N ARG A 142 11.61 11.11 13.02
CA ARG A 142 11.56 9.74 13.51
C ARG A 142 10.33 9.02 12.93
N ILE A 143 10.36 7.71 12.98
CA ILE A 143 9.24 6.87 12.49
C ILE A 143 7.91 7.29 13.12
N SER A 144 7.88 7.53 14.43
CA SER A 144 6.63 7.91 15.11
C SER A 144 6.09 9.28 14.71
N ASP A 145 6.90 10.16 14.12
CA ASP A 145 6.41 11.45 13.63
C ASP A 145 5.46 11.26 12.45
N ILE A 146 5.74 10.25 11.61
CA ILE A 146 4.86 9.83 10.50
C ILE A 146 3.54 9.33 11.06
N GLY A 147 3.60 8.34 11.97
CA GLY A 147 2.39 7.73 12.54
C GLY A 147 1.53 8.72 13.34
N HIS A 148 2.17 9.61 14.09
CA HIS A 148 1.45 10.66 14.84
C HIS A 148 0.68 11.59 13.91
N ALA A 149 1.29 12.05 12.82
CA ALA A 149 0.63 12.94 11.87
C ALA A 149 -0.56 12.26 11.15
N ILE A 150 -0.43 10.96 10.83
CA ILE A 150 -1.53 10.16 10.28
C ILE A 150 -2.67 10.08 11.30
N GLN A 151 -2.34 9.73 12.55
CA GLN A 151 -3.31 9.58 13.63
C GLN A 151 -4.04 10.88 13.89
N ASP A 152 -3.30 11.97 14.13
CA ASP A 152 -3.86 13.29 14.45
C ASP A 152 -4.86 13.74 13.37
N TYR A 153 -4.48 13.57 12.10
CA TYR A 153 -5.35 13.92 10.98
C TYR A 153 -6.62 13.06 10.96
N ALA A 154 -6.50 11.73 11.00
CA ALA A 154 -7.64 10.84 10.89
C ALA A 154 -8.62 11.00 12.08
N GLU A 155 -8.08 11.09 13.32
CA GLU A 155 -8.87 11.27 14.54
C GLU A 155 -9.57 12.63 14.60
N SER A 156 -8.99 13.69 14.03
CA SER A 156 -9.64 15.01 13.92
C SER A 156 -10.92 14.99 13.08
N TYR A 157 -11.08 13.99 12.20
CA TYR A 157 -12.29 13.76 11.42
C TYR A 157 -13.22 12.69 12.01
N GLY A 158 -12.91 12.18 13.21
CA GLY A 158 -13.72 11.19 13.93
C GLY A 158 -13.46 9.74 13.53
N TYR A 159 -12.39 9.46 12.80
CA TYR A 159 -11.99 8.09 12.46
C TYR A 159 -10.97 7.54 13.44
N SER A 160 -11.02 6.23 13.67
CA SER A 160 -9.99 5.49 14.41
C SER A 160 -9.03 4.78 13.44
N LEU A 161 -7.88 4.34 13.96
CA LEU A 161 -6.87 3.64 13.18
C LEU A 161 -6.80 2.17 13.56
N VAL A 162 -6.58 1.32 12.54
CA VAL A 162 -6.22 -0.07 12.74
C VAL A 162 -4.84 -0.13 13.38
N ARG A 163 -4.68 -0.90 14.46
CA ARG A 163 -3.46 -0.93 15.27
C ARG A 163 -2.62 -2.19 15.07
N GLU A 164 -3.22 -3.26 14.56
CA GLU A 164 -2.58 -4.58 14.43
C GLU A 164 -1.76 -4.73 13.14
N TYR A 165 -2.11 -3.97 12.12
CA TYR A 165 -1.42 -3.97 10.83
C TYR A 165 -0.73 -2.62 10.64
N VAL A 166 0.59 -2.68 10.50
CA VAL A 166 1.43 -1.48 10.41
C VAL A 166 2.24 -1.51 9.13
N GLY A 167 2.72 -0.35 8.69
CA GLY A 167 3.69 -0.25 7.63
C GLY A 167 5.03 -0.88 8.02
N HIS A 168 5.93 -1.01 7.07
CA HIS A 168 7.20 -1.72 7.25
C HIS A 168 8.33 -1.15 6.39
N GLY A 169 9.55 -1.52 6.71
CA GLY A 169 10.65 -1.37 5.78
C GLY A 169 10.44 -2.27 4.56
N VAL A 170 10.96 -1.88 3.42
CA VAL A 170 10.89 -2.66 2.18
C VAL A 170 12.22 -2.59 1.44
N GLY A 171 12.60 -3.66 0.76
CA GLY A 171 13.87 -3.71 0.03
C GLY A 171 14.04 -5.01 -0.73
N ALA A 172 15.13 -5.72 -0.50
CA ALA A 172 15.31 -7.07 -1.01
C ALA A 172 14.30 -8.05 -0.35
N GLY A 173 13.97 -7.85 0.93
CA GLY A 173 12.83 -8.46 1.57
C GLY A 173 11.57 -7.63 1.33
N LEU A 174 10.41 -8.30 1.20
CA LEU A 174 9.12 -7.63 1.10
C LEU A 174 8.81 -6.89 2.41
N HIS A 175 9.01 -7.56 3.54
CA HIS A 175 8.88 -6.98 4.86
C HIS A 175 10.25 -6.91 5.54
N GLU A 176 10.73 -5.71 5.78
CA GLU A 176 11.98 -5.44 6.49
C GLU A 176 11.71 -4.55 7.72
N ALA A 177 12.66 -4.50 8.64
CA ALA A 177 12.65 -3.50 9.70
C ALA A 177 12.84 -2.08 9.10
N PRO A 178 12.26 -1.06 9.73
CA PRO A 178 11.46 -1.07 10.96
C PRO A 178 9.96 -1.27 10.69
N GLU A 179 9.20 -1.56 11.74
CA GLU A 179 7.74 -1.36 11.71
C GLU A 179 7.42 0.14 11.67
N ILE A 180 6.36 0.48 10.94
CA ILE A 180 5.90 1.86 10.73
C ILE A 180 4.43 1.98 11.18
N PRO A 181 4.15 2.10 12.47
CA PRO A 181 2.78 2.28 12.94
C PRO A 181 2.16 3.58 12.41
N ASN A 182 0.88 3.53 12.08
CA ASN A 182 0.11 4.70 11.66
C ASN A 182 -0.40 5.53 12.86
N TYR A 183 0.21 5.37 14.03
CA TYR A 183 -0.15 6.03 15.29
C TYR A 183 1.06 6.14 16.20
N GLY A 184 0.94 6.93 17.26
CA GLY A 184 1.95 7.00 18.32
C GLY A 184 2.26 8.42 18.78
N LYS A 185 3.16 8.52 19.77
CA LYS A 185 3.66 9.81 20.26
C LYS A 185 4.80 10.30 19.37
N PRO A 186 4.84 11.59 19.01
CA PRO A 186 5.92 12.11 18.15
C PRO A 186 7.28 12.02 18.86
N GLY A 187 8.35 12.00 18.08
CA GLY A 187 9.71 12.03 18.58
C GLY A 187 10.26 10.69 19.06
N HIS A 188 9.62 9.56 18.78
CA HIS A 188 10.02 8.23 19.21
C HIS A 188 10.44 7.31 18.04
N GLY A 189 11.07 6.21 18.39
CA GLY A 189 11.53 5.21 17.40
C GLY A 189 12.78 5.63 16.65
N PRO A 190 13.20 4.84 15.65
CA PRO A 190 14.37 5.10 14.83
C PRO A 190 14.32 6.45 14.13
N ARG A 191 15.50 7.07 13.97
CA ARG A 191 15.62 8.27 13.13
C ARG A 191 15.62 7.89 11.66
N LEU A 192 14.88 8.67 10.87
CA LEU A 192 14.90 8.54 9.41
C LEU A 192 16.24 8.97 8.84
N GLN A 193 16.78 8.18 7.94
CA GLN A 193 18.06 8.39 7.30
C GLN A 193 17.91 8.38 5.78
N LYS A 194 18.86 9.01 5.07
CA LYS A 194 18.94 8.90 3.60
C LYS A 194 18.96 7.40 3.21
N ASN A 195 18.24 7.05 2.16
CA ASN A 195 18.17 5.69 1.62
C ASN A 195 17.50 4.64 2.54
N MET A 196 16.84 5.06 3.60
CA MET A 196 15.86 4.23 4.29
C MET A 196 14.62 4.14 3.40
N THR A 197 14.10 2.92 3.18
CA THR A 197 12.93 2.64 2.34
C THR A 197 11.83 2.01 3.17
N ILE A 198 10.62 2.55 3.05
CA ILE A 198 9.45 2.17 3.84
C ILE A 198 8.20 2.07 2.95
N ALA A 199 7.26 1.22 3.34
CA ALA A 199 5.94 1.05 2.75
C ALA A 199 4.85 1.10 3.82
#